data_4f37f91c5ac1cf01b3b0b161ada589bb
#
_entry.id   4f37f91c5ac1cf01b3b0b161ada589bb
#
_cell.length_a   1.000
_cell.length_b   1.000
_cell.length_c   1.000
_cell.angle_alpha   90.00
_cell.angle_beta   90.00
_cell.angle_gamma   90.00
#
_symmetry.space_group_name_H-M   'P 1'
#
loop_
_entity.id
_entity.type
_entity.pdbx_description
1 polymer ?
#
loop_
_entity_poly.entity_id
_entity_poly.type
_entity_poly.pdbx_seq_one_letter_code
_entity_poly.pdbx_strand_id
1 'polypeptide(L)'
;MTSTTIAAGRLTRLPLVLTVALTAVALALVSAPDARATDPSERKPLPVTHHFLSGAALALGTPGATLPGTNDWNCRPSVDKPRPVVLVHGTMGGGTTNWATYGPLLHNEGYCVYTLTYGAIPGAAWPLSELGGISDIRRVSVPQVAEFVDRVLESTGAEQVDLVGHSQGTLVSGLVAKLERPGRVHTVASLAPLWHGTGGSLADQMMTASTGGDPGLAETAWMPVTQMLPGSPLLRDLWAGGTPYAPGVRYLNVATRYDEAILPYTSGIVDGPMTTNVVVQDGCEQNLSEHVAVAADPRAADFVLNALDPDNPREPRCQAIAPIHGPTGS
;
A
#
# COMPACT_ATOMS: atom_id res chain seq x y z
N MET A 1 70.23 -3.84 -62.51
CA MET A 1 70.20 -4.68 -63.71
C MET A 1 68.79 -5.20 -63.93
N THR A 2 68.26 -5.11 -65.10
CA THR A 2 67.00 -5.56 -65.68
C THR A 2 65.76 -4.74 -65.29
N SER A 3 65.53 -3.85 -66.29
CA SER A 3 64.32 -3.09 -66.61
C SER A 3 63.24 -4.03 -67.15
N THR A 4 61.99 -3.84 -66.76
CA THR A 4 60.87 -4.39 -67.48
C THR A 4 59.75 -3.39 -67.55
N THR A 5 59.51 -2.89 -68.70
CA THR A 5 58.49 -1.99 -69.18
C THR A 5 57.14 -2.73 -69.29
N ILE A 6 56.07 -2.18 -68.77
CA ILE A 6 54.71 -2.66 -68.98
C ILE A 6 53.83 -1.57 -69.56
N ALA A 7 53.14 -1.93 -70.60
CA ALA A 7 52.38 -1.10 -71.52
C ALA A 7 51.06 -0.57 -70.94
N ALA A 8 50.70 0.66 -71.36
CA ALA A 8 49.44 1.30 -71.02
C ALA A 8 48.26 0.72 -71.82
N GLY A 9 47.28 0.17 -71.16
CA GLY A 9 45.98 -0.19 -71.69
C GLY A 9 44.95 0.93 -71.47
N ARG A 10 44.38 1.40 -72.58
CA ARG A 10 43.26 2.36 -72.56
C ARG A 10 41.99 1.70 -72.09
N LEU A 11 41.40 2.19 -70.99
CA LEU A 11 40.08 1.83 -70.56
C LEU A 11 39.05 2.89 -70.99
N THR A 12 38.12 2.44 -71.82
CA THR A 12 36.95 3.16 -72.30
C THR A 12 35.97 3.43 -71.15
N ARG A 13 35.58 4.67 -70.99
CA ARG A 13 34.58 5.09 -69.99
C ARG A 13 33.15 4.80 -70.50
N LEU A 14 32.40 3.94 -69.87
CA LEU A 14 30.92 3.87 -69.90
C LEU A 14 30.32 4.84 -68.92
N PRO A 15 29.27 5.58 -69.26
CA PRO A 15 28.55 6.38 -68.23
C PRO A 15 27.57 5.52 -67.47
N LEU A 16 27.73 5.52 -66.13
CA LEU A 16 26.83 4.89 -65.25
C LEU A 16 25.63 5.85 -64.99
N VAL A 17 24.47 5.49 -65.55
CA VAL A 17 23.20 6.20 -65.24
C VAL A 17 22.69 5.70 -63.88
N LEU A 18 22.78 6.54 -62.91
CA LEU A 18 22.29 6.26 -61.55
C LEU A 18 20.80 6.63 -61.50
N THR A 19 19.92 5.64 -61.63
CA THR A 19 18.48 5.78 -61.34
C THR A 19 18.25 5.70 -59.84
N VAL A 20 17.97 6.85 -59.23
CA VAL A 20 17.52 6.92 -57.83
C VAL A 20 16.04 6.59 -57.79
N ALA A 21 15.69 5.39 -57.31
CA ALA A 21 14.33 5.02 -56.99
C ALA A 21 14.01 5.54 -55.57
N LEU A 22 13.21 6.60 -55.46
CA LEU A 22 12.60 7.05 -54.21
C LEU A 22 11.50 6.07 -53.82
N THR A 23 11.80 5.15 -52.93
CA THR A 23 10.79 4.38 -52.18
C THR A 23 10.27 5.25 -51.04
N ALA A 24 9.08 5.80 -51.20
CA ALA A 24 8.33 6.44 -50.12
C ALA A 24 7.89 5.34 -49.11
N VAL A 25 8.58 5.27 -47.96
CA VAL A 25 8.11 4.46 -46.82
C VAL A 25 7.00 5.25 -46.14
N ALA A 26 5.76 4.87 -46.43
CA ALA A 26 4.61 5.33 -45.63
C ALA A 26 4.73 4.72 -44.24
N LEU A 27 5.18 5.50 -43.24
CA LEU A 27 5.02 5.17 -41.83
C LEU A 27 3.51 5.20 -41.51
N ALA A 28 2.88 4.04 -41.53
CA ALA A 28 1.58 3.88 -40.89
C ALA A 28 1.81 4.07 -39.38
N LEU A 29 1.41 5.23 -38.86
CA LEU A 29 1.21 5.43 -37.44
C LEU A 29 0.08 4.49 -36.99
N VAL A 30 0.44 3.29 -36.58
CA VAL A 30 -0.49 2.44 -35.83
C VAL A 30 -0.67 3.13 -34.48
N SER A 31 -1.74 3.92 -34.38
CA SER A 31 -2.21 4.41 -33.09
C SER A 31 -2.46 3.17 -32.22
N ALA A 32 -1.68 3.00 -31.17
CA ALA A 32 -2.02 2.03 -30.13
C ALA A 32 -3.44 2.35 -29.67
N PRO A 33 -4.33 1.36 -29.52
CA PRO A 33 -5.64 1.62 -28.98
C PRO A 33 -5.45 2.29 -27.62
N ASP A 34 -6.01 3.49 -27.45
CA ASP A 34 -6.08 4.14 -26.17
C ASP A 34 -6.67 3.12 -25.17
N ALA A 35 -5.87 2.72 -24.18
CA ALA A 35 -6.35 1.90 -23.08
C ALA A 35 -7.38 2.75 -22.33
N ARG A 36 -8.65 2.64 -22.75
CA ARG A 36 -9.75 3.32 -22.05
C ARG A 36 -9.79 2.80 -20.62
N ALA A 37 -9.87 3.73 -19.67
CA ALA A 37 -10.27 3.40 -18.31
C ALA A 37 -11.55 2.55 -18.40
N THR A 38 -11.56 1.39 -17.77
CA THR A 38 -12.79 0.58 -17.66
C THR A 38 -13.81 1.43 -16.91
N ASP A 39 -14.98 1.65 -17.51
CA ASP A 39 -16.08 2.38 -16.87
C ASP A 39 -16.38 1.64 -15.54
N PRO A 40 -16.40 2.33 -14.38
CA PRO A 40 -16.75 1.72 -13.12
C PRO A 40 -18.10 0.99 -13.14
N SER A 41 -19.04 1.44 -13.98
CA SER A 41 -20.37 0.81 -14.17
C SER A 41 -20.31 -0.56 -14.86
N GLU A 42 -19.22 -0.89 -15.56
CA GLU A 42 -19.00 -2.19 -16.20
C GLU A 42 -18.34 -3.22 -15.26
N ARG A 43 -17.84 -2.78 -14.09
CA ARG A 43 -17.21 -3.68 -13.12
C ARG A 43 -18.26 -4.52 -12.41
N LYS A 44 -18.09 -5.84 -12.45
CA LYS A 44 -18.95 -6.73 -11.69
C LYS A 44 -18.71 -6.53 -10.20
N PRO A 45 -19.75 -6.19 -9.40
CA PRO A 45 -19.59 -6.05 -7.96
C PRO A 45 -19.10 -7.33 -7.30
N LEU A 46 -18.18 -7.20 -6.36
CA LEU A 46 -17.63 -8.28 -5.57
C LEU A 46 -18.33 -8.32 -4.20
N PRO A 47 -18.53 -9.51 -3.62
CA PRO A 47 -19.04 -9.61 -2.25
C PRO A 47 -18.04 -8.99 -1.27
N VAL A 48 -18.53 -8.13 -0.38
CA VAL A 48 -17.73 -7.50 0.69
C VAL A 48 -18.05 -8.20 2.00
N THR A 49 -17.02 -8.68 2.67
CA THR A 49 -17.11 -9.25 4.02
C THR A 49 -16.54 -8.25 5.03
N HIS A 50 -17.16 -8.16 6.20
CA HIS A 50 -16.66 -7.36 7.32
C HIS A 50 -16.10 -8.24 8.45
N HIS A 51 -15.57 -9.40 8.09
CA HIS A 51 -14.88 -10.33 8.98
C HIS A 51 -13.38 -10.33 8.67
N PHE A 52 -12.55 -9.84 9.58
CA PHE A 52 -11.10 -9.75 9.37
C PHE A 52 -10.48 -11.11 9.00
N LEU A 53 -10.87 -12.18 9.71
CA LEU A 53 -10.31 -13.52 9.50
C LEU A 53 -10.65 -14.14 8.15
N SER A 54 -11.55 -13.56 7.36
CA SER A 54 -11.86 -14.07 6.01
C SER A 54 -10.66 -14.02 5.09
N GLY A 55 -9.78 -13.02 5.23
CA GLY A 55 -8.54 -12.93 4.46
C GLY A 55 -7.54 -14.03 4.85
N ALA A 56 -7.42 -14.32 6.14
CA ALA A 56 -6.60 -15.42 6.62
C ALA A 56 -7.12 -16.77 6.12
N ALA A 57 -8.43 -16.98 6.15
CA ALA A 57 -9.06 -18.21 5.61
C ALA A 57 -8.79 -18.37 4.11
N LEU A 58 -8.85 -17.30 3.33
CA LEU A 58 -8.51 -17.33 1.91
C LEU A 58 -7.03 -17.67 1.69
N ALA A 59 -6.11 -16.99 2.35
CA ALA A 59 -4.68 -17.19 2.20
C ALA A 59 -4.24 -18.61 2.63
N LEU A 60 -4.80 -19.12 3.72
CA LEU A 60 -4.52 -20.47 4.22
C LEU A 60 -5.23 -21.57 3.42
N GLY A 61 -6.37 -21.27 2.80
CA GLY A 61 -7.11 -22.23 1.97
C GLY A 61 -6.54 -22.36 0.55
N THR A 62 -5.85 -21.33 0.06
CA THR A 62 -5.36 -21.29 -1.33
C THR A 62 -4.00 -20.59 -1.37
N PRO A 63 -2.89 -21.36 -1.32
CA PRO A 63 -1.55 -20.79 -1.40
C PRO A 63 -1.36 -19.88 -2.62
N GLY A 64 -0.86 -18.68 -2.42
CA GLY A 64 -0.66 -17.69 -3.49
C GLY A 64 -1.93 -17.04 -4.01
N ALA A 65 -3.06 -17.19 -3.31
CA ALA A 65 -4.31 -16.53 -3.67
C ALA A 65 -4.14 -15.01 -3.72
N THR A 66 -4.64 -14.40 -4.79
CA THR A 66 -4.78 -12.96 -4.89
C THR A 66 -6.15 -12.54 -4.36
N LEU A 67 -6.20 -11.49 -3.58
CA LEU A 67 -7.45 -10.95 -3.08
C LEU A 67 -8.31 -10.43 -4.24
N PRO A 68 -9.59 -10.85 -4.35
CA PRO A 68 -10.48 -10.36 -5.41
C PRO A 68 -10.54 -8.82 -5.45
N GLY A 69 -10.48 -8.26 -6.65
CA GLY A 69 -10.54 -6.81 -6.87
C GLY A 69 -9.21 -6.09 -6.68
N THR A 70 -8.10 -6.80 -6.45
CA THR A 70 -6.77 -6.20 -6.27
C THR A 70 -5.77 -6.65 -7.33
N ASN A 71 -4.71 -5.86 -7.51
CA ASN A 71 -3.53 -6.16 -8.34
C ASN A 71 -3.84 -6.40 -9.83
N ASP A 72 -4.87 -5.75 -10.36
CA ASP A 72 -5.04 -5.65 -11.81
C ASP A 72 -4.07 -4.59 -12.36
N TRP A 73 -2.95 -5.05 -12.90
CA TRP A 73 -1.90 -4.18 -13.47
C TRP A 73 -2.32 -3.50 -14.79
N ASN A 74 -3.45 -3.88 -15.37
CA ASN A 74 -4.06 -3.21 -16.51
C ASN A 74 -5.08 -2.15 -16.09
N CYS A 75 -5.40 -2.05 -14.80
CA CYS A 75 -6.34 -1.05 -14.28
C CYS A 75 -5.87 0.37 -14.63
N ARG A 76 -6.81 1.19 -15.08
CA ARG A 76 -6.58 2.62 -15.33
C ARG A 76 -7.51 3.42 -14.43
N PRO A 77 -6.96 4.34 -13.60
CA PRO A 77 -7.77 5.24 -12.80
C PRO A 77 -8.75 6.03 -13.66
N SER A 78 -9.97 6.18 -13.19
CA SER A 78 -10.98 7.03 -13.83
C SER A 78 -10.80 8.50 -13.45
N VAL A 79 -11.51 9.40 -14.13
CA VAL A 79 -11.52 10.83 -13.79
C VAL A 79 -12.06 11.04 -12.37
N ASP A 80 -13.08 10.28 -11.97
CA ASP A 80 -13.69 10.39 -10.64
C ASP A 80 -12.85 9.75 -9.54
N LYS A 81 -12.01 8.78 -9.89
CA LYS A 81 -11.10 8.07 -8.98
C LYS A 81 -9.67 8.10 -9.55
N PRO A 82 -9.04 9.30 -9.60
CA PRO A 82 -7.79 9.49 -10.35
C PRO A 82 -6.56 8.87 -9.68
N ARG A 83 -6.67 8.43 -8.43
CA ARG A 83 -5.55 7.87 -7.68
C ARG A 83 -5.79 6.40 -7.37
N PRO A 84 -4.83 5.51 -7.68
CA PRO A 84 -4.86 4.13 -7.22
C PRO A 84 -4.66 4.07 -5.71
N VAL A 85 -5.25 3.06 -5.08
CA VAL A 85 -5.13 2.83 -3.63
C VAL A 85 -4.18 1.67 -3.39
N VAL A 86 -3.19 1.88 -2.52
CA VAL A 86 -2.27 0.85 -2.05
C VAL A 86 -2.59 0.51 -0.60
N LEU A 87 -2.81 -0.79 -0.33
CA LEU A 87 -3.16 -1.33 0.98
C LEU A 87 -1.91 -1.86 1.68
N VAL A 88 -1.57 -1.29 2.86
CA VAL A 88 -0.33 -1.54 3.60
C VAL A 88 -0.65 -2.20 4.94
N HIS A 89 -0.45 -3.53 5.03
CA HIS A 89 -0.88 -4.36 6.15
C HIS A 89 -0.11 -4.12 7.47
N GLY A 90 -0.61 -4.67 8.57
CA GLY A 90 0.03 -4.65 9.89
C GLY A 90 1.08 -5.75 10.09
N THR A 91 1.70 -5.79 11.27
CA THR A 91 2.61 -6.85 11.71
C THR A 91 1.93 -8.21 11.60
N MET A 92 2.65 -9.21 11.09
CA MET A 92 2.15 -10.57 10.84
C MET A 92 0.97 -10.64 9.84
N GLY A 93 0.64 -9.54 9.18
CA GLY A 93 -0.35 -9.49 8.12
C GLY A 93 0.26 -9.82 6.76
N GLY A 94 -0.57 -9.73 5.73
CA GLY A 94 -0.17 -9.89 4.33
C GLY A 94 -1.20 -9.24 3.40
N GLY A 95 -0.87 -9.17 2.12
CA GLY A 95 -1.72 -8.56 1.12
C GLY A 95 -3.11 -9.20 1.02
N THR A 96 -3.22 -10.50 1.28
CA THR A 96 -4.50 -11.22 1.28
C THR A 96 -5.11 -11.27 2.68
N THR A 97 -4.29 -11.52 3.71
CA THR A 97 -4.80 -11.78 5.07
C THR A 97 -5.44 -10.56 5.72
N ASN A 98 -4.93 -9.37 5.47
CA ASN A 98 -5.35 -8.13 6.15
C ASN A 98 -6.52 -7.42 5.46
N TRP A 99 -6.76 -7.66 4.17
CA TRP A 99 -7.52 -6.74 3.35
C TRP A 99 -8.78 -7.32 2.68
N ALA A 100 -9.32 -8.42 3.24
CA ALA A 100 -10.52 -9.08 2.69
C ALA A 100 -11.75 -8.17 2.59
N THR A 101 -11.84 -7.15 3.44
CA THR A 101 -12.89 -6.12 3.37
C THR A 101 -12.55 -5.06 2.30
N TYR A 102 -11.37 -4.46 2.40
CA TYR A 102 -11.02 -3.27 1.61
C TYR A 102 -10.75 -3.55 0.14
N GLY A 103 -10.19 -4.71 -0.21
CA GLY A 103 -9.97 -5.09 -1.59
C GLY A 103 -11.25 -5.03 -2.43
N PRO A 104 -12.26 -5.87 -2.14
CA PRO A 104 -13.52 -5.84 -2.86
C PRO A 104 -14.32 -4.55 -2.65
N LEU A 105 -14.28 -3.93 -1.47
CA LEU A 105 -14.98 -2.68 -1.21
C LEU A 105 -14.49 -1.56 -2.13
N LEU A 106 -13.19 -1.29 -2.15
CA LEU A 106 -12.61 -0.24 -2.97
C LEU A 106 -12.71 -0.54 -4.47
N HIS A 107 -12.64 -1.82 -4.85
CA HIS A 107 -12.93 -2.23 -6.23
C HIS A 107 -14.35 -1.84 -6.64
N ASN A 108 -15.35 -2.10 -5.78
CA ASN A 108 -16.75 -1.76 -6.05
C ASN A 108 -16.98 -0.24 -6.11
N GLU A 109 -16.18 0.53 -5.36
CA GLU A 109 -16.18 2.01 -5.40
C GLU A 109 -15.42 2.57 -6.62
N GLY A 110 -14.90 1.72 -7.50
CA GLY A 110 -14.27 2.13 -8.76
C GLY A 110 -12.78 2.42 -8.69
N TYR A 111 -12.11 2.17 -7.57
CA TYR A 111 -10.66 2.37 -7.46
C TYR A 111 -9.86 1.28 -8.17
N CYS A 112 -8.67 1.63 -8.64
CA CYS A 112 -7.59 0.67 -8.90
C CYS A 112 -6.93 0.34 -7.56
N VAL A 113 -7.02 -0.92 -7.12
CA VAL A 113 -6.60 -1.34 -5.79
C VAL A 113 -5.40 -2.27 -5.88
N TYR A 114 -4.40 -1.99 -5.05
CA TYR A 114 -3.16 -2.78 -5.03
C TYR A 114 -2.80 -3.17 -3.60
N THR A 115 -2.25 -4.37 -3.45
CA THR A 115 -1.83 -4.91 -2.17
C THR A 115 -0.57 -5.76 -2.34
N LEU A 116 0.26 -5.82 -1.31
CA LEU A 116 1.49 -6.60 -1.26
C LEU A 116 1.65 -7.24 0.12
N THR A 117 2.48 -8.26 0.20
CA THR A 117 3.06 -8.75 1.47
C THR A 117 4.49 -8.24 1.54
N TYR A 118 4.75 -7.29 2.45
CA TYR A 118 6.08 -6.70 2.66
C TYR A 118 6.71 -7.21 3.97
N GLY A 119 8.01 -7.13 4.08
CA GLY A 119 8.74 -7.48 5.31
C GLY A 119 8.56 -8.94 5.73
N ALA A 120 8.30 -9.85 4.80
CA ALA A 120 8.26 -11.29 5.02
C ALA A 120 9.67 -11.88 5.09
N ILE A 121 9.82 -13.09 5.63
CA ILE A 121 11.09 -13.83 5.64
C ILE A 121 11.39 -14.28 4.20
N PRO A 122 12.52 -13.87 3.62
CA PRO A 122 12.89 -14.28 2.27
C PRO A 122 12.97 -15.80 2.13
N GLY A 123 12.27 -16.34 1.13
CA GLY A 123 12.29 -17.79 0.86
C GLY A 123 11.49 -18.65 1.84
N ALA A 124 10.73 -18.04 2.75
CA ALA A 124 9.84 -18.79 3.63
C ALA A 124 8.82 -19.59 2.81
N ALA A 125 8.61 -20.85 3.22
CA ALA A 125 7.58 -21.69 2.62
C ALA A 125 6.19 -21.27 3.12
N TRP A 126 5.18 -21.51 2.30
CA TRP A 126 3.80 -21.39 2.74
C TRP A 126 3.53 -22.30 3.96
N PRO A 127 2.78 -21.85 5.00
CA PRO A 127 2.04 -20.58 5.10
C PRO A 127 2.86 -19.40 5.66
N LEU A 128 4.12 -19.60 6.05
CA LEU A 128 4.96 -18.53 6.63
C LEU A 128 5.24 -17.38 5.64
N SER A 129 5.21 -17.65 4.34
CA SER A 129 5.34 -16.63 3.30
C SER A 129 4.19 -15.61 3.26
N GLU A 130 3.04 -15.95 3.87
CA GLU A 130 1.89 -15.05 4.00
C GLU A 130 2.03 -14.06 5.18
N LEU A 131 3.04 -14.26 6.03
CA LEU A 131 3.30 -13.41 7.19
C LEU A 131 4.33 -12.34 6.83
N GLY A 132 3.87 -11.11 6.73
CA GLY A 132 4.71 -9.94 6.48
C GLY A 132 4.82 -9.00 7.69
N GLY A 133 5.54 -7.89 7.51
CA GLY A 133 5.74 -6.90 8.58
C GLY A 133 6.56 -7.43 9.77
N ILE A 134 7.35 -8.49 9.56
CA ILE A 134 8.15 -9.15 10.60
C ILE A 134 9.65 -8.92 10.44
N SER A 135 10.05 -8.16 9.42
CA SER A 135 11.43 -7.73 9.19
C SER A 135 11.65 -6.29 9.65
N ASP A 136 12.89 -5.80 9.52
CA ASP A 136 13.27 -4.41 9.80
C ASP A 136 12.35 -3.44 9.04
N ILE A 137 11.60 -2.61 9.79
CA ILE A 137 10.67 -1.66 9.19
C ILE A 137 11.42 -0.66 8.31
N ARG A 138 12.51 -0.07 8.84
CA ARG A 138 13.24 1.02 8.16
C ARG A 138 14.02 0.54 6.95
N ARG A 139 14.67 -0.62 7.05
CA ARG A 139 15.60 -1.12 6.03
C ARG A 139 14.97 -2.05 5.01
N VAL A 140 13.84 -2.69 5.36
CA VAL A 140 13.19 -3.70 4.51
C VAL A 140 11.77 -3.28 4.14
N SER A 141 10.90 -3.08 5.13
CA SER A 141 9.47 -2.86 4.88
C SER A 141 9.20 -1.55 4.12
N VAL A 142 9.80 -0.44 4.58
CA VAL A 142 9.61 0.87 3.95
C VAL A 142 10.12 0.92 2.51
N PRO A 143 11.36 0.46 2.18
CA PRO A 143 11.82 0.37 0.79
C PRO A 143 10.92 -0.50 -0.10
N GLN A 144 10.48 -1.67 0.37
CA GLN A 144 9.61 -2.55 -0.41
C GLN A 144 8.27 -1.90 -0.76
N VAL A 145 7.65 -1.19 0.20
CA VAL A 145 6.40 -0.45 -0.06
C VAL A 145 6.65 0.74 -0.99
N ALA A 146 7.78 1.44 -0.83
CA ALA A 146 8.14 2.56 -1.70
C ALA A 146 8.34 2.12 -3.17
N GLU A 147 9.06 1.02 -3.40
CA GLU A 147 9.23 0.42 -4.72
C GLU A 147 7.90 -0.07 -5.31
N PHE A 148 7.03 -0.62 -4.46
CA PHE A 148 5.70 -1.04 -4.90
C PHE A 148 4.82 0.15 -5.31
N VAL A 149 4.90 1.27 -4.60
CA VAL A 149 4.24 2.55 -4.99
C VAL A 149 4.74 3.01 -6.36
N ASP A 150 6.06 3.00 -6.61
CA ASP A 150 6.60 3.37 -7.93
C ASP A 150 6.04 2.48 -9.04
N ARG A 151 6.00 1.17 -8.82
CA ARG A 151 5.42 0.20 -9.77
C ARG A 151 3.94 0.46 -10.04
N VAL A 152 3.16 0.80 -9.01
CA VAL A 152 1.73 1.15 -9.15
C VAL A 152 1.59 2.42 -9.99
N LEU A 153 2.36 3.46 -9.70
CA LEU A 153 2.34 4.71 -10.45
C LEU A 153 2.73 4.49 -11.93
N GLU A 154 3.77 3.71 -12.18
CA GLU A 154 4.21 3.35 -13.54
C GLU A 154 3.12 2.59 -14.30
N SER A 155 2.50 1.57 -13.66
CA SER A 155 1.49 0.75 -14.32
C SER A 155 0.19 1.50 -14.61
N THR A 156 -0.20 2.44 -13.73
CA THR A 156 -1.47 3.17 -13.83
C THR A 156 -1.36 4.48 -14.59
N GLY A 157 -0.17 5.06 -14.68
CA GLY A 157 0.06 6.40 -15.20
C GLY A 157 -0.39 7.52 -14.26
N ALA A 158 -0.77 7.20 -13.01
CA ALA A 158 -1.16 8.19 -12.02
C ALA A 158 0.05 8.96 -11.49
N GLU A 159 -0.14 10.22 -11.07
CA GLU A 159 0.92 11.03 -10.47
C GLU A 159 1.12 10.74 -8.99
N GLN A 160 0.06 10.36 -8.30
CA GLN A 160 0.01 10.08 -6.86
C GLN A 160 -0.84 8.85 -6.57
N VAL A 161 -0.56 8.22 -5.42
CA VAL A 161 -1.38 7.15 -4.84
C VAL A 161 -2.07 7.65 -3.57
N ASP A 162 -3.11 6.94 -3.15
CA ASP A 162 -3.63 6.97 -1.79
C ASP A 162 -3.18 5.70 -1.06
N LEU A 163 -2.76 5.83 0.20
CA LEU A 163 -2.32 4.71 1.04
C LEU A 163 -3.37 4.44 2.12
N VAL A 164 -3.75 3.18 2.29
CA VAL A 164 -4.56 2.74 3.45
C VAL A 164 -3.69 1.80 4.27
N GLY A 165 -3.31 2.24 5.46
CA GLY A 165 -2.45 1.48 6.38
C GLY A 165 -3.23 0.91 7.56
N HIS A 166 -2.80 -0.26 8.06
CA HIS A 166 -3.28 -0.84 9.31
C HIS A 166 -2.12 -1.08 10.27
N SER A 167 -2.24 -0.66 11.53
CA SER A 167 -1.24 -0.95 12.56
C SER A 167 0.16 -0.47 12.11
N GLN A 168 1.18 -1.33 12.11
CA GLN A 168 2.53 -1.04 11.57
C GLN A 168 2.47 -0.40 10.18
N GLY A 169 1.52 -0.81 9.33
CA GLY A 169 1.35 -0.27 7.99
C GLY A 169 1.08 1.24 7.96
N THR A 170 0.59 1.82 9.06
CA THR A 170 0.40 3.27 9.19
C THR A 170 1.73 3.99 9.29
N LEU A 171 2.69 3.46 10.08
CA LEU A 171 4.06 4.00 10.15
C LEU A 171 4.79 3.85 8.82
N VAL A 172 4.68 2.68 8.18
CA VAL A 172 5.28 2.44 6.86
C VAL A 172 4.72 3.42 5.84
N SER A 173 3.41 3.63 5.80
CA SER A 173 2.75 4.60 4.91
C SER A 173 3.22 6.04 5.17
N GLY A 174 3.34 6.43 6.44
CA GLY A 174 3.85 7.75 6.84
C GLY A 174 5.30 7.98 6.43
N LEU A 175 6.17 6.98 6.63
CA LEU A 175 7.57 7.03 6.24
C LEU A 175 7.73 7.08 4.71
N VAL A 176 6.94 6.32 3.97
CA VAL A 176 6.91 6.38 2.50
C VAL A 176 6.47 7.76 2.03
N ALA A 177 5.38 8.29 2.54
CA ALA A 177 4.85 9.60 2.14
C ALA A 177 5.81 10.74 2.47
N LYS A 178 6.50 10.68 3.62
CA LYS A 178 7.32 11.78 4.12
C LYS A 178 8.77 11.73 3.68
N LEU A 179 9.38 10.53 3.67
CA LEU A 179 10.82 10.38 3.51
C LEU A 179 11.21 9.71 2.19
N GLU A 180 10.48 8.70 1.73
CA GLU A 180 10.88 7.92 0.56
C GLU A 180 10.29 8.46 -0.75
N ARG A 181 9.02 8.89 -0.73
CA ARG A 181 8.30 9.33 -1.94
C ARG A 181 7.55 10.66 -1.70
N PRO A 182 8.27 11.74 -1.30
CA PRO A 182 7.66 13.06 -1.12
C PRO A 182 6.92 13.50 -2.39
N GLY A 183 5.67 13.94 -2.22
CA GLY A 183 4.83 14.40 -3.33
C GLY A 183 4.17 13.29 -4.16
N ARG A 184 4.43 12.00 -3.87
CA ARG A 184 3.82 10.88 -4.60
C ARG A 184 2.63 10.26 -3.88
N VAL A 185 2.33 10.70 -2.68
CA VAL A 185 1.17 10.27 -1.87
C VAL A 185 0.25 11.46 -1.67
N HIS A 186 -1.05 11.27 -1.89
CA HIS A 186 -2.07 12.32 -1.69
C HIS A 186 -2.79 12.13 -0.35
N THR A 187 -3.20 10.91 -0.02
CA THR A 187 -3.90 10.60 1.23
C THR A 187 -3.23 9.41 1.93
N VAL A 188 -3.11 9.49 3.25
CA VAL A 188 -2.78 8.36 4.13
C VAL A 188 -3.97 8.15 5.07
N ALA A 189 -4.74 7.09 4.86
CA ALA A 189 -5.80 6.66 5.75
C ALA A 189 -5.27 5.55 6.67
N SER A 190 -5.30 5.79 7.97
CA SER A 190 -4.64 4.98 8.99
C SER A 190 -5.68 4.33 9.90
N LEU A 191 -5.67 3.00 9.95
CA LEU A 191 -6.48 2.18 10.84
C LEU A 191 -5.60 1.71 12.02
N ALA A 192 -6.01 1.97 13.25
CA ALA A 192 -5.21 1.74 14.45
C ALA A 192 -3.78 2.33 14.32
N PRO A 193 -3.65 3.65 14.08
CA PRO A 193 -2.35 4.30 13.91
C PRO A 193 -1.56 4.36 15.22
N LEU A 194 -0.22 4.43 15.08
CA LEU A 194 0.70 4.48 16.22
C LEU A 194 1.81 5.53 16.01
N TRP A 195 1.42 6.77 15.74
CA TRP A 195 2.36 7.86 15.41
C TRP A 195 3.36 8.15 16.54
N HIS A 196 2.98 7.95 17.82
CA HIS A 196 3.87 8.04 18.97
C HIS A 196 4.47 6.70 19.40
N GLY A 197 4.20 5.62 18.63
CA GLY A 197 4.58 4.26 18.97
C GLY A 197 3.59 3.56 19.91
N THR A 198 3.92 2.39 20.35
CA THR A 198 3.15 1.60 21.33
C THR A 198 4.08 0.97 22.35
N GLY A 199 3.63 0.86 23.61
CA GLY A 199 4.38 0.22 24.69
C GLY A 199 3.42 -0.42 25.71
N GLY A 200 3.85 -1.52 26.34
CA GLY A 200 3.01 -2.28 27.27
C GLY A 200 2.00 -3.21 26.58
N SER A 201 2.04 -3.32 25.27
CA SER A 201 1.25 -4.28 24.50
C SER A 201 1.63 -5.74 24.81
N LEU A 202 0.80 -6.69 24.38
CA LEU A 202 1.13 -8.11 24.52
C LEU A 202 2.45 -8.46 23.80
N ALA A 203 2.69 -7.87 22.61
CA ALA A 203 3.93 -8.07 21.87
C ALA A 203 5.16 -7.56 22.65
N ASP A 204 5.05 -6.40 23.30
CA ASP A 204 6.12 -5.87 24.14
C ASP A 204 6.36 -6.72 25.40
N GLN A 205 5.31 -7.22 26.02
CA GLN A 205 5.41 -8.15 27.15
C GLN A 205 6.04 -9.48 26.74
N MET A 206 5.66 -10.05 25.59
CA MET A 206 6.28 -11.28 25.04
C MET A 206 7.74 -11.07 24.68
N MET A 207 8.08 -9.94 24.09
CA MET A 207 9.46 -9.56 23.80
C MET A 207 10.28 -9.53 25.09
N THR A 208 9.82 -8.79 26.10
CA THR A 208 10.52 -8.69 27.38
C THR A 208 10.66 -10.04 28.08
N ALA A 209 9.61 -10.85 28.09
CA ALA A 209 9.65 -12.19 28.68
C ALA A 209 10.61 -13.15 27.97
N SER A 210 10.63 -13.13 26.64
CA SER A 210 11.47 -14.04 25.83
C SER A 210 12.94 -13.63 25.79
N THR A 211 13.25 -12.35 25.96
CA THR A 211 14.63 -11.83 25.95
C THR A 211 15.21 -11.62 27.35
N GLY A 212 14.41 -11.81 28.38
CA GLY A 212 14.81 -11.48 29.77
C GLY A 212 15.10 -9.99 29.96
N GLY A 213 14.59 -9.13 29.08
CA GLY A 213 14.85 -7.69 29.07
C GLY A 213 16.19 -7.30 28.43
N ASP A 214 16.92 -8.22 27.79
CA ASP A 214 18.15 -7.92 27.09
C ASP A 214 17.87 -7.11 25.81
N PRO A 215 18.38 -5.85 25.69
CA PRO A 215 18.09 -5.00 24.54
C PRO A 215 18.67 -5.54 23.22
N GLY A 216 19.83 -6.21 23.26
CA GLY A 216 20.48 -6.75 22.05
C GLY A 216 19.71 -7.93 21.48
N LEU A 217 19.19 -8.81 22.34
CA LEU A 217 18.30 -9.90 21.93
C LEU A 217 16.96 -9.35 21.42
N ALA A 218 16.40 -8.35 22.07
CA ALA A 218 15.16 -7.69 21.61
C ALA A 218 15.34 -7.06 20.25
N GLU A 219 16.42 -6.32 20.02
CA GLU A 219 16.72 -5.69 18.73
C GLU A 219 16.92 -6.70 17.61
N THR A 220 17.40 -7.91 17.92
CA THR A 220 17.65 -8.95 16.92
C THR A 220 16.40 -9.80 16.64
N ALA A 221 15.71 -10.27 17.69
CA ALA A 221 14.61 -11.23 17.56
C ALA A 221 13.22 -10.55 17.38
N TRP A 222 13.09 -9.31 17.86
CA TRP A 222 11.83 -8.56 17.87
C TRP A 222 11.96 -7.19 17.20
N MET A 223 12.82 -7.09 16.21
CA MET A 223 13.18 -5.83 15.54
C MET A 223 11.97 -4.95 15.16
N PRO A 224 10.89 -5.45 14.52
CA PRO A 224 9.75 -4.59 14.21
C PRO A 224 9.08 -4.01 15.47
N VAL A 225 9.00 -4.81 16.55
CA VAL A 225 8.40 -4.38 17.82
C VAL A 225 9.25 -3.27 18.47
N THR A 226 10.57 -3.45 18.53
CA THR A 226 11.49 -2.44 19.07
C THR A 226 11.45 -1.13 18.30
N GLN A 227 11.27 -1.20 16.98
CA GLN A 227 11.15 -0.02 16.11
C GLN A 227 9.82 0.74 16.31
N MET A 228 8.79 0.07 16.82
CA MET A 228 7.50 0.68 17.14
C MET A 228 7.40 1.22 18.58
N LEU A 229 8.41 0.98 19.43
CA LEU A 229 8.42 1.52 20.79
C LEU A 229 8.54 3.05 20.78
N PRO A 230 7.90 3.75 21.74
CA PRO A 230 8.02 5.18 21.88
C PRO A 230 9.49 5.63 21.96
N GLY A 231 9.84 6.67 21.18
CA GLY A 231 11.20 7.20 21.15
C GLY A 231 12.22 6.35 20.43
N SER A 232 11.81 5.32 19.68
CA SER A 232 12.70 4.54 18.80
C SER A 232 13.37 5.43 17.74
N PRO A 233 14.52 5.04 17.18
CA PRO A 233 15.12 5.77 16.06
C PRO A 233 14.17 5.98 14.88
N LEU A 234 13.36 4.97 14.54
CA LEU A 234 12.35 5.04 13.49
C LEU A 234 11.36 6.17 13.72
N LEU A 235 10.82 6.27 14.93
CA LEU A 235 9.85 7.31 15.29
C LEU A 235 10.50 8.69 15.35
N ARG A 236 11.76 8.80 15.79
CA ARG A 236 12.48 10.07 15.74
C ARG A 236 12.67 10.58 14.30
N ASP A 237 12.97 9.67 13.36
CA ASP A 237 13.07 10.00 11.94
C ASP A 237 11.72 10.47 11.39
N LEU A 238 10.63 9.77 11.73
CA LEU A 238 9.28 10.15 11.33
C LEU A 238 8.88 11.52 11.87
N TRP A 239 9.23 11.82 13.14
CA TRP A 239 8.92 13.07 13.81
C TRP A 239 9.92 14.20 13.51
N ALA A 240 10.91 13.99 12.66
CA ALA A 240 11.82 15.05 12.25
C ALA A 240 11.03 16.22 11.65
N GLY A 241 11.29 17.43 12.16
CA GLY A 241 10.51 18.63 11.80
C GLY A 241 9.26 18.87 12.65
N GLY A 242 9.06 18.10 13.75
CA GLY A 242 8.03 18.35 14.77
C GLY A 242 6.63 17.78 14.46
N THR A 243 6.48 17.01 13.39
CA THR A 243 5.22 16.35 13.01
C THR A 243 5.51 15.02 12.32
N PRO A 244 4.67 13.97 12.45
CA PRO A 244 4.83 12.74 11.71
C PRO A 244 4.36 12.86 10.25
N TYR A 245 3.70 13.95 9.90
CA TYR A 245 3.00 14.13 8.64
C TYR A 245 3.88 14.75 7.55
N ALA A 246 3.70 14.28 6.33
CA ALA A 246 4.29 14.87 5.13
C ALA A 246 3.53 16.15 4.73
N PRO A 247 4.21 17.21 4.31
CA PRO A 247 3.55 18.42 3.81
C PRO A 247 2.65 18.13 2.59
N GLY A 248 1.45 18.71 2.58
CA GLY A 248 0.51 18.60 1.45
C GLY A 248 -0.20 17.24 1.35
N VAL A 249 0.02 16.32 2.27
CA VAL A 249 -0.65 15.02 2.34
C VAL A 249 -1.83 15.11 3.31
N ARG A 250 -2.96 14.56 2.92
CA ARG A 250 -4.14 14.42 3.78
C ARG A 250 -3.99 13.19 4.66
N TYR A 251 -4.36 13.32 5.94
CA TYR A 251 -4.32 12.20 6.89
C TYR A 251 -5.69 11.95 7.51
N LEU A 252 -6.09 10.69 7.54
CA LEU A 252 -7.17 10.18 8.38
C LEU A 252 -6.57 9.22 9.41
N ASN A 253 -6.88 9.43 10.69
CA ASN A 253 -6.52 8.54 11.78
C ASN A 253 -7.79 7.95 12.39
N VAL A 254 -7.97 6.65 12.22
CA VAL A 254 -9.10 5.90 12.80
C VAL A 254 -8.59 5.05 13.96
N ALA A 255 -8.90 5.45 15.18
CA ALA A 255 -8.53 4.73 16.38
C ALA A 255 -9.73 3.98 16.98
N THR A 256 -9.46 3.01 17.82
CA THR A 256 -10.46 2.33 18.65
C THR A 256 -10.07 2.37 20.13
N ARG A 257 -11.06 2.60 21.03
CA ARG A 257 -10.82 2.59 22.48
C ARG A 257 -10.45 1.21 23.03
N TYR A 258 -10.75 0.17 22.27
CA TYR A 258 -10.51 -1.22 22.64
C TYR A 258 -9.24 -1.81 22.04
N ASP A 259 -8.33 -0.94 21.58
CA ASP A 259 -7.05 -1.38 21.00
C ASP A 259 -6.16 -1.98 22.08
N GLU A 260 -5.82 -3.25 21.92
CA GLU A 260 -4.95 -4.00 22.83
C GLU A 260 -3.49 -4.09 22.32
N ALA A 261 -3.26 -3.68 21.08
CA ALA A 261 -1.93 -3.68 20.48
C ALA A 261 -1.30 -2.27 20.49
N ILE A 262 -2.11 -1.22 20.30
CA ILE A 262 -1.65 0.16 20.34
C ILE A 262 -2.03 0.78 21.67
N LEU A 263 -1.06 0.85 22.57
CA LEU A 263 -1.27 1.33 23.94
C LEU A 263 -0.37 2.56 24.23
N PRO A 264 -0.99 3.66 24.65
CA PRO A 264 -2.44 3.92 24.64
C PRO A 264 -2.96 4.10 23.22
N TYR A 265 -4.24 3.81 22.96
CA TYR A 265 -4.85 3.97 21.61
C TYR A 265 -4.73 5.42 21.09
N THR A 266 -4.65 6.39 22.01
CA THR A 266 -4.45 7.81 21.70
C THR A 266 -3.07 8.12 21.11
N SER A 267 -2.12 7.17 21.13
CA SER A 267 -0.84 7.25 20.45
C SER A 267 -0.98 7.51 18.95
N GLY A 268 -2.08 7.07 18.37
CA GLY A 268 -2.41 7.31 16.96
C GLY A 268 -3.15 8.62 16.67
N ILE A 269 -3.57 9.36 17.71
CA ILE A 269 -4.33 10.60 17.56
C ILE A 269 -3.35 11.78 17.60
N VAL A 270 -3.07 12.36 16.46
CA VAL A 270 -2.15 13.49 16.30
C VAL A 270 -2.81 14.55 15.42
N ASP A 271 -2.84 15.79 15.90
CA ASP A 271 -3.37 16.91 15.14
C ASP A 271 -2.43 17.38 14.04
N GLY A 272 -2.98 17.86 12.94
CA GLY A 272 -2.23 18.40 11.82
C GLY A 272 -3.10 19.20 10.86
N PRO A 273 -2.50 19.99 9.95
CA PRO A 273 -3.25 20.92 9.09
C PRO A 273 -4.27 20.27 8.14
N MET A 274 -4.02 19.04 7.72
CA MET A 274 -4.87 18.27 6.81
C MET A 274 -5.21 16.91 7.42
N THR A 275 -5.49 16.90 8.72
CA THR A 275 -5.67 15.68 9.50
C THR A 275 -7.08 15.60 10.06
N THR A 276 -7.71 14.44 9.93
CA THR A 276 -8.95 14.07 10.58
C THR A 276 -8.67 12.94 11.56
N ASN A 277 -9.01 13.15 12.83
CA ASN A 277 -8.89 12.14 13.88
C ASN A 277 -10.28 11.65 14.26
N VAL A 278 -10.50 10.34 14.26
CA VAL A 278 -11.77 9.72 14.66
C VAL A 278 -11.53 8.52 15.57
N VAL A 279 -12.44 8.30 16.50
CA VAL A 279 -12.53 7.08 17.30
C VAL A 279 -13.82 6.38 16.93
N VAL A 280 -13.76 5.10 16.52
CA VAL A 280 -14.93 4.41 15.96
C VAL A 280 -16.11 4.32 16.91
N GLN A 281 -15.87 4.41 18.21
CA GLN A 281 -16.92 4.43 19.24
C GLN A 281 -17.56 5.80 19.45
N ASP A 282 -16.99 6.89 18.93
CA ASP A 282 -17.59 8.22 19.06
C ASP A 282 -18.87 8.28 18.22
N GLY A 283 -20.02 8.41 18.91
CA GLY A 283 -21.34 8.33 18.31
C GLY A 283 -21.77 6.93 17.87
N CYS A 284 -21.07 5.87 18.34
CA CYS A 284 -21.46 4.47 18.11
C CYS A 284 -20.95 3.55 19.23
N GLU A 285 -21.49 3.68 20.42
CA GLU A 285 -21.02 2.98 21.61
C GLU A 285 -21.14 1.45 21.55
N GLN A 286 -22.03 0.95 20.70
CA GLN A 286 -22.21 -0.50 20.46
C GLN A 286 -21.12 -1.12 19.55
N ASN A 287 -20.22 -0.29 19.01
CA ASN A 287 -19.09 -0.74 18.24
C ASN A 287 -17.96 -1.16 19.20
N LEU A 288 -17.70 -2.47 19.28
CA LEU A 288 -16.64 -3.04 20.12
C LEU A 288 -15.44 -3.52 19.28
N SER A 289 -15.24 -2.94 18.10
CA SER A 289 -14.05 -3.23 17.29
C SER A 289 -12.78 -2.98 18.10
N GLU A 290 -11.90 -3.96 18.15
CA GLU A 290 -10.57 -3.91 18.74
C GLU A 290 -9.52 -3.74 17.62
N HIS A 291 -8.26 -3.95 17.93
CA HIS A 291 -7.14 -3.71 17.01
C HIS A 291 -7.29 -4.39 15.64
N VAL A 292 -7.76 -5.62 15.64
CA VAL A 292 -7.88 -6.43 14.40
C VAL A 292 -9.18 -6.11 13.68
N ALA A 293 -10.30 -6.08 14.41
CA ALA A 293 -11.61 -5.84 13.83
C ALA A 293 -11.76 -4.45 13.21
N VAL A 294 -11.05 -3.43 13.70
CA VAL A 294 -11.10 -2.07 13.10
C VAL A 294 -10.68 -2.06 11.63
N ALA A 295 -9.81 -2.99 11.20
CA ALA A 295 -9.40 -3.15 9.80
C ALA A 295 -10.46 -3.83 8.92
N ALA A 296 -11.60 -4.24 9.49
CA ALA A 296 -12.74 -4.79 8.75
C ALA A 296 -14.07 -4.09 9.12
N ASP A 297 -14.02 -3.13 10.02
CA ASP A 297 -15.17 -2.41 10.55
C ASP A 297 -15.87 -1.58 9.47
N PRO A 298 -17.19 -1.74 9.27
CA PRO A 298 -17.95 -0.95 8.31
C PRO A 298 -17.89 0.56 8.55
N ARG A 299 -17.90 0.99 9.82
CA ARG A 299 -17.80 2.41 10.18
C ARG A 299 -16.43 2.98 9.89
N ALA A 300 -15.38 2.24 10.22
CA ALA A 300 -14.01 2.61 9.85
C ALA A 300 -13.84 2.69 8.33
N ALA A 301 -14.44 1.75 7.60
CA ALA A 301 -14.43 1.77 6.14
C ALA A 301 -15.14 3.00 5.55
N ASP A 302 -16.26 3.44 6.12
CA ASP A 302 -16.95 4.66 5.69
C ASP A 302 -16.09 5.91 5.92
N PHE A 303 -15.37 6.01 7.04
CA PHE A 303 -14.41 7.10 7.25
C PHE A 303 -13.27 7.08 6.22
N VAL A 304 -12.74 5.88 5.90
CA VAL A 304 -11.70 5.75 4.86
C VAL A 304 -12.23 6.20 3.50
N LEU A 305 -13.42 5.77 3.11
CA LEU A 305 -14.04 6.18 1.84
C LEU A 305 -14.25 7.69 1.77
N ASN A 306 -14.69 8.33 2.86
CA ASN A 306 -14.84 9.77 2.95
C ASN A 306 -13.50 10.53 2.84
N ALA A 307 -12.41 9.95 3.35
CA ALA A 307 -11.07 10.53 3.22
C ALA A 307 -10.52 10.42 1.80
N LEU A 308 -10.83 9.32 1.10
CA LEU A 308 -10.42 9.08 -0.29
C LEU A 308 -11.25 9.88 -1.29
N ASP A 309 -12.52 10.14 -0.98
CA ASP A 309 -13.47 10.90 -1.82
C ASP A 309 -14.25 11.90 -0.96
N PRO A 310 -13.61 13.01 -0.56
CA PRO A 310 -14.22 13.99 0.34
C PRO A 310 -15.34 14.81 -0.31
N ASP A 311 -15.45 14.79 -1.63
CA ASP A 311 -16.51 15.53 -2.35
C ASP A 311 -17.85 14.75 -2.36
N ASN A 312 -17.80 13.44 -2.08
CA ASN A 312 -18.96 12.55 -2.00
C ASN A 312 -19.04 11.82 -0.64
N PRO A 313 -19.12 12.55 0.49
CA PRO A 313 -19.10 11.93 1.81
C PRO A 313 -20.38 11.15 2.07
N ARG A 314 -20.23 10.05 2.82
CA ARG A 314 -21.34 9.25 3.34
C ARG A 314 -21.41 9.33 4.86
N GLU A 315 -22.62 9.17 5.42
CA GLU A 315 -22.79 9.05 6.86
C GLU A 315 -22.14 7.73 7.34
N PRO A 316 -21.19 7.78 8.28
CA PRO A 316 -20.56 6.56 8.79
C PRO A 316 -21.55 5.68 9.53
N ARG A 317 -21.66 4.43 9.08
CA ARG A 317 -22.58 3.43 9.66
C ARG A 317 -22.33 3.24 11.15
N CYS A 318 -23.39 3.03 11.90
CA CYS A 318 -23.29 2.63 13.30
C CYS A 318 -24.06 1.33 13.52
N GLN A 319 -23.32 0.28 13.86
CA GLN A 319 -23.89 -1.03 14.16
C GLN A 319 -23.07 -1.74 15.25
N ALA A 320 -23.66 -2.74 15.89
CA ALA A 320 -22.93 -3.55 16.86
C ALA A 320 -21.85 -4.39 16.17
N ILE A 321 -20.63 -4.22 16.64
CA ILE A 321 -19.46 -4.98 16.16
C ILE A 321 -18.95 -5.81 17.34
N ALA A 322 -18.81 -7.13 17.15
CA ALA A 322 -18.15 -7.98 18.13
C ALA A 322 -16.64 -8.02 17.87
N PRO A 323 -15.81 -8.10 18.91
CA PRO A 323 -14.38 -8.28 18.78
C PRO A 323 -14.05 -9.47 17.86
N ILE A 324 -13.04 -9.32 16.99
CA ILE A 324 -12.54 -10.33 16.05
C ILE A 324 -13.55 -10.73 14.96
N HIS A 325 -14.84 -10.89 15.34
CA HIS A 325 -15.88 -11.47 14.47
C HIS A 325 -16.53 -10.46 13.51
N GLY A 326 -16.46 -9.14 13.82
CA GLY A 326 -17.13 -8.13 13.02
C GLY A 326 -18.62 -7.94 13.37
N PRO A 327 -19.48 -7.50 12.41
CA PRO A 327 -20.86 -7.16 12.67
C PRO A 327 -21.68 -8.33 13.26
N THR A 328 -22.42 -8.04 14.32
CA THR A 328 -23.37 -8.98 14.92
C THR A 328 -24.78 -8.58 14.54
N GLY A 329 -25.42 -9.36 13.71
CA GLY A 329 -26.78 -9.15 13.25
C GLY A 329 -26.82 -8.84 11.74
N SER A 330 -27.50 -9.68 11.03
CA SER A 330 -27.96 -9.46 9.66
C SER A 330 -29.26 -8.66 9.65
#